data_1e47778c9498e6e793739c364b0ebcfd
#
_entry.id   1e47778c9498e6e793739c364b0ebcfd
#
_cell.length_a   1.000
_cell.length_b   1.000
_cell.length_c   1.000
_cell.angle_alpha   90.00
_cell.angle_beta   90.00
_cell.angle_gamma   90.00
#
_symmetry.space_group_name_H-M   'P 1'
#
loop_
_entity.id
_entity.type
_entity.pdbx_description
1 polymer ?
#
loop_
_entity_poly.entity_id
_entity_poly.type
_entity_poly.pdbx_seq_one_letter_code
_entity_poly.pdbx_strand_id
1 'polypeptide(L)'
;MIQENIQTVRQKIAEACKRSGREQSEVTLICVSKTKPESDIEEAYAAGERHFGENKVQELTQKQNDLPEDIKWHMIGHLQRNKVKYLMSNHKTELIHSIDSIRLAKQVEEDAVKYQTEANILIEVNVANEESKFGLETSDVEAMIREIAKECPHLHICGLMTIAPFVDNPEDNRIYFRELKNLSKHIDSCHIPGVSMKELSMGMTNDYEVAIEEGATIVRVGTGIFGNRIYSNIQ
;
A
#
# COMPACT_ATOMS: atom_id res chain seq x y z
N MET A 1 16.41 -16.69 -9.18
CA MET A 1 15.00 -16.61 -9.68
C MET A 1 14.32 -15.33 -9.18
N ILE A 2 14.26 -15.03 -7.88
CA ILE A 2 13.67 -13.79 -7.33
C ILE A 2 14.38 -12.56 -7.87
N GLN A 3 15.71 -12.54 -7.88
CA GLN A 3 16.50 -11.44 -8.43
C GLN A 3 16.17 -11.16 -9.91
N GLU A 4 16.06 -12.17 -10.76
CA GLU A 4 15.72 -12.02 -12.18
C GLU A 4 14.29 -11.48 -12.36
N ASN A 5 13.36 -11.96 -11.53
CA ASN A 5 11.99 -11.45 -11.53
C ASN A 5 11.94 -9.97 -11.13
N ILE A 6 12.70 -9.56 -10.12
CA ILE A 6 12.84 -8.15 -9.70
C ILE A 6 13.37 -7.31 -10.87
N GLN A 7 14.42 -7.76 -11.53
CA GLN A 7 14.97 -7.05 -12.70
C GLN A 7 13.92 -6.86 -13.80
N THR A 8 13.15 -7.92 -14.10
CA THR A 8 12.04 -7.86 -15.06
C THR A 8 10.97 -6.86 -14.65
N VAL A 9 10.55 -6.88 -13.37
CA VAL A 9 9.56 -5.93 -12.85
C VAL A 9 10.10 -4.50 -12.90
N ARG A 10 11.34 -4.28 -12.49
CA ARG A 10 11.99 -2.96 -12.54
C ARG A 10 12.11 -2.41 -13.97
N GLN A 11 12.43 -3.27 -14.93
CA GLN A 11 12.46 -2.88 -16.35
C GLN A 11 11.07 -2.44 -16.83
N LYS A 12 10.03 -3.19 -16.53
CA LYS A 12 8.65 -2.83 -16.90
C LYS A 12 8.16 -1.56 -16.21
N ILE A 13 8.54 -1.32 -14.96
CA ILE A 13 8.28 -0.03 -14.28
C ILE A 13 8.94 1.10 -15.06
N ALA A 14 10.22 0.96 -15.43
CA ALA A 14 10.94 1.98 -16.20
C ALA A 14 10.27 2.25 -17.57
N GLU A 15 9.83 1.20 -18.26
CA GLU A 15 9.12 1.31 -19.54
C GLU A 15 7.76 2.03 -19.38
N ALA A 16 6.98 1.70 -18.35
CA ALA A 16 5.71 2.37 -18.06
C ALA A 16 5.91 3.85 -17.69
N CYS A 17 6.94 4.17 -16.89
CA CYS A 17 7.32 5.55 -16.60
C CYS A 17 7.69 6.31 -17.86
N LYS A 18 8.51 5.70 -18.75
CA LYS A 18 8.87 6.30 -20.03
C LYS A 18 7.66 6.58 -20.93
N ARG A 19 6.70 5.64 -21.00
CA ARG A 19 5.45 5.83 -21.79
C ARG A 19 4.60 6.98 -21.27
N SER A 20 4.63 7.22 -19.96
CA SER A 20 3.84 8.28 -19.29
C SER A 20 4.61 9.59 -19.02
N GLY A 21 5.88 9.69 -19.47
CA GLY A 21 6.71 10.88 -19.29
C GLY A 21 7.10 11.13 -17.83
N ARG A 22 7.25 10.06 -17.05
CA ARG A 22 7.60 10.10 -15.63
C ARG A 22 9.00 9.57 -15.37
N GLU A 23 9.60 9.99 -14.27
CA GLU A 23 10.85 9.43 -13.79
C GLU A 23 10.61 8.15 -12.99
N GLN A 24 11.50 7.16 -13.13
CA GLN A 24 11.39 5.90 -12.38
C GLN A 24 11.47 6.10 -10.87
N SER A 25 12.18 7.13 -10.41
CA SER A 25 12.31 7.51 -9.01
C SER A 25 11.00 7.95 -8.35
N GLU A 26 9.98 8.28 -9.15
CA GLU A 26 8.65 8.63 -8.65
C GLU A 26 7.80 7.40 -8.26
N VAL A 27 8.30 6.19 -8.54
CA VAL A 27 7.55 4.95 -8.32
C VAL A 27 8.27 4.03 -7.33
N THR A 28 7.65 3.80 -6.19
CA THR A 28 8.11 2.83 -5.19
C THR A 28 7.54 1.45 -5.52
N LEU A 29 8.42 0.45 -5.63
CA LEU A 29 8.02 -0.95 -5.73
C LEU A 29 7.94 -1.55 -4.34
N ILE A 30 6.76 -2.03 -3.94
CA ILE A 30 6.58 -2.88 -2.75
C ILE A 30 6.63 -4.34 -3.18
N CYS A 31 7.59 -5.07 -2.65
CA CYS A 31 7.67 -6.52 -2.76
C CYS A 31 6.66 -7.14 -1.78
N VAL A 32 5.56 -7.69 -2.29
CA VAL A 32 4.50 -8.28 -1.46
C VAL A 32 4.91 -9.67 -1.02
N SER A 33 5.41 -9.78 0.21
CA SER A 33 6.06 -10.97 0.78
C SER A 33 5.14 -11.83 1.66
N LYS A 34 3.83 -11.56 1.65
CA LYS A 34 2.86 -12.35 2.42
C LYS A 34 2.97 -13.85 2.09
N THR A 35 2.97 -14.68 3.14
CA THR A 35 3.10 -16.15 3.06
C THR A 35 4.44 -16.66 2.50
N LYS A 36 5.43 -15.79 2.36
CA LYS A 36 6.77 -16.18 1.89
C LYS A 36 7.73 -16.32 3.07
N PRO A 37 8.67 -17.27 3.00
CA PRO A 37 9.69 -17.43 4.03
C PRO A 37 10.65 -16.25 4.04
N GLU A 38 11.36 -16.05 5.14
CA GLU A 38 12.34 -14.97 5.31
C GLU A 38 13.47 -15.06 4.27
N SER A 39 13.89 -16.28 3.89
CA SER A 39 14.90 -16.50 2.86
C SER A 39 14.56 -15.86 1.50
N ASP A 40 13.27 -15.85 1.13
CA ASP A 40 12.83 -15.19 -0.10
C ASP A 40 12.95 -13.66 0.02
N ILE A 41 12.69 -13.12 1.22
CA ILE A 41 12.82 -11.70 1.50
C ILE A 41 14.30 -11.30 1.52
N GLU A 42 15.16 -12.12 2.11
CA GLU A 42 16.62 -11.91 2.12
C GLU A 42 17.19 -11.92 0.69
N GLU A 43 16.70 -12.80 -0.22
CA GLU A 43 17.11 -12.79 -1.63
C GLU A 43 16.68 -11.47 -2.32
N ALA A 44 15.45 -11.01 -2.08
CA ALA A 44 14.97 -9.73 -2.62
C ALA A 44 15.72 -8.53 -2.02
N TYR A 45 16.03 -8.58 -0.72
CA TYR A 45 16.83 -7.57 -0.04
C TYR A 45 18.27 -7.50 -0.59
N ALA A 46 18.91 -8.65 -0.82
CA ALA A 46 20.22 -8.73 -1.44
C ALA A 46 20.23 -8.20 -2.89
N ALA A 47 19.09 -8.30 -3.60
CA ALA A 47 18.89 -7.69 -4.91
C ALA A 47 18.69 -6.16 -4.87
N GLY A 48 18.68 -5.55 -3.67
CA GLY A 48 18.58 -4.10 -3.49
C GLY A 48 17.20 -3.59 -3.07
N GLU A 49 16.21 -4.46 -2.92
CA GLU A 49 14.88 -4.03 -2.49
C GLU A 49 14.83 -3.72 -1.00
N ARG A 50 14.05 -2.70 -0.65
CA ARG A 50 13.90 -2.23 0.74
C ARG A 50 12.45 -2.10 1.19
N HIS A 51 11.50 -2.02 0.27
CA HIS A 51 10.09 -1.88 0.56
C HIS A 51 9.38 -3.22 0.46
N PHE A 52 8.83 -3.71 1.59
CA PHE A 52 8.12 -4.98 1.67
C PHE A 52 6.72 -4.79 2.25
N GLY A 53 5.76 -5.58 1.76
CA GLY A 53 4.36 -5.46 2.14
C GLY A 53 3.76 -6.74 2.67
N GLU A 54 3.05 -6.64 3.79
CA GLU A 54 2.37 -7.75 4.46
C GLU A 54 0.87 -7.50 4.61
N ASN A 55 0.10 -8.60 4.58
CA ASN A 55 -1.35 -8.52 4.75
C ASN A 55 -1.81 -8.80 6.18
N LYS A 56 -0.98 -9.44 7.01
CA LYS A 56 -1.32 -9.84 8.37
C LYS A 56 -0.35 -9.22 9.36
N VAL A 57 -0.89 -8.57 10.39
CA VAL A 57 -0.09 -7.90 11.43
C VAL A 57 0.90 -8.85 12.10
N GLN A 58 0.47 -10.08 12.44
CA GLN A 58 1.34 -11.05 13.10
C GLN A 58 2.54 -11.43 12.25
N GLU A 59 2.32 -11.67 10.94
CA GLU A 59 3.39 -11.98 9.99
C GLU A 59 4.34 -10.79 9.83
N LEU A 60 3.78 -9.58 9.71
CA LEU A 60 4.56 -8.34 9.59
C LEU A 60 5.45 -8.13 10.82
N THR A 61 4.88 -8.19 12.02
CA THR A 61 5.63 -7.94 13.26
C THR A 61 6.70 -8.99 13.55
N GLN A 62 6.46 -10.26 13.19
CA GLN A 62 7.48 -11.30 13.30
C GLN A 62 8.66 -10.99 12.37
N LYS A 63 8.40 -10.75 11.08
CA LYS A 63 9.44 -10.45 10.09
C LYS A 63 10.23 -9.17 10.40
N GLN A 64 9.58 -8.16 10.99
CA GLN A 64 10.24 -6.95 11.46
C GLN A 64 11.29 -7.19 12.55
N ASN A 65 11.17 -8.28 13.30
CA ASN A 65 12.11 -8.61 14.37
C ASN A 65 13.30 -9.44 13.87
N ASP A 66 13.06 -10.25 12.83
CA ASP A 66 14.01 -11.26 12.38
C ASP A 66 14.85 -10.79 11.17
N LEU A 67 14.40 -9.77 10.44
CA LEU A 67 15.01 -9.26 9.21
C LEU A 67 15.68 -7.89 9.40
N PRO A 68 16.53 -7.43 8.45
CA PRO A 68 17.28 -6.17 8.56
C PRO A 68 16.44 -4.95 8.90
N GLU A 69 16.99 -4.08 9.77
CA GLU A 69 16.28 -2.91 10.31
C GLU A 69 15.99 -1.80 9.29
N ASP A 70 16.73 -1.75 8.18
CA ASP A 70 16.55 -0.77 7.11
C ASP A 70 15.43 -1.15 6.11
N ILE A 71 14.78 -2.29 6.33
CA ILE A 71 13.57 -2.64 5.57
C ILE A 71 12.42 -1.70 5.94
N LYS A 72 11.79 -1.16 4.90
CA LYS A 72 10.59 -0.33 4.97
C LYS A 72 9.35 -1.21 4.88
N TRP A 73 8.69 -1.42 6.01
CA TRP A 73 7.55 -2.32 6.10
C TRP A 73 6.22 -1.60 5.87
N HIS A 74 5.38 -2.18 5.01
CA HIS A 74 4.07 -1.67 4.66
C HIS A 74 2.97 -2.65 5.10
N MET A 75 1.98 -2.14 5.85
CA MET A 75 0.75 -2.88 6.12
C MET A 75 -0.22 -2.62 4.96
N ILE A 76 -0.42 -3.62 4.09
CA ILE A 76 -1.18 -3.47 2.84
C ILE A 76 -2.48 -4.28 2.81
N GLY A 77 -2.74 -5.12 3.83
CA GLY A 77 -3.97 -5.90 3.96
C GLY A 77 -4.96 -5.23 4.91
N HIS A 78 -6.19 -5.76 4.94
CA HIS A 78 -7.23 -5.29 5.86
C HIS A 78 -6.75 -5.32 7.32
N LEU A 79 -6.84 -4.18 8.00
CA LEU A 79 -6.35 -4.00 9.35
C LEU A 79 -7.51 -4.06 10.36
N GLN A 80 -7.52 -5.09 11.19
CA GLN A 80 -8.47 -5.20 12.29
C GLN A 80 -8.08 -4.28 13.45
N ARG A 81 -9.03 -3.56 14.05
CA ARG A 81 -8.79 -2.62 15.15
C ARG A 81 -8.00 -3.23 16.32
N ASN A 82 -8.34 -4.46 16.74
CA ASN A 82 -7.65 -5.16 17.83
C ASN A 82 -6.19 -5.53 17.53
N LYS A 83 -5.74 -5.36 16.30
CA LYS A 83 -4.36 -5.63 15.85
C LYS A 83 -3.51 -4.36 15.74
N VAL A 84 -4.11 -3.18 15.71
CA VAL A 84 -3.41 -1.88 15.57
C VAL A 84 -2.31 -1.71 16.61
N LYS A 85 -2.58 -2.07 17.86
CA LYS A 85 -1.60 -1.97 18.96
C LYS A 85 -0.25 -2.62 18.69
N TYR A 86 -0.22 -3.70 17.91
CA TYR A 86 1.05 -4.40 17.59
C TYR A 86 1.87 -3.64 16.55
N LEU A 87 1.23 -2.92 15.64
CA LEU A 87 1.93 -2.04 14.69
C LEU A 87 2.51 -0.81 15.40
N MET A 88 1.70 -0.19 16.28
CA MET A 88 2.11 1.02 16.98
C MET A 88 3.20 0.75 18.02
N SER A 89 3.12 -0.38 18.75
CA SER A 89 4.12 -0.74 19.76
C SER A 89 5.48 -1.13 19.18
N ASN A 90 5.54 -1.54 17.91
CA ASN A 90 6.77 -1.98 17.25
C ASN A 90 7.56 -0.81 16.61
N HIS A 91 6.93 0.33 16.33
CA HIS A 91 7.54 1.55 15.75
C HIS A 91 8.27 1.33 14.40
N LYS A 92 8.01 0.22 13.68
CA LYS A 92 8.76 -0.17 12.47
C LYS A 92 7.90 -0.17 11.20
N THR A 93 6.65 0.28 11.28
CA THR A 93 5.75 0.33 10.12
C THR A 93 5.91 1.66 9.38
N GLU A 94 6.36 1.61 8.14
CA GLU A 94 6.57 2.79 7.31
C GLU A 94 5.26 3.44 6.88
N LEU A 95 4.26 2.61 6.48
CA LEU A 95 3.00 3.09 5.93
C LEU A 95 1.88 2.05 6.12
N ILE A 96 0.72 2.50 6.57
CA ILE A 96 -0.51 1.71 6.65
C ILE A 96 -1.39 2.11 5.48
N HIS A 97 -1.64 1.19 4.53
CA HIS A 97 -2.37 1.49 3.30
C HIS A 97 -3.90 1.33 3.42
N SER A 98 -4.39 0.68 4.46
CA SER A 98 -5.73 0.12 4.54
C SER A 98 -6.63 0.81 5.57
N ILE A 99 -6.56 2.14 5.66
CA ILE A 99 -7.50 2.90 6.52
C ILE A 99 -8.82 3.08 5.76
N ASP A 100 -9.82 2.30 6.14
CA ASP A 100 -11.11 2.18 5.46
C ASP A 100 -12.28 2.78 6.26
N SER A 101 -12.03 3.30 7.46
CA SER A 101 -13.07 3.84 8.31
C SER A 101 -12.53 4.79 9.37
N ILE A 102 -13.34 5.75 9.78
CA ILE A 102 -13.00 6.66 10.88
C ILE A 102 -12.78 5.90 12.20
N ARG A 103 -13.49 4.79 12.41
CA ARG A 103 -13.32 3.95 13.62
C ARG A 103 -11.93 3.31 13.67
N LEU A 104 -11.41 2.89 12.52
CA LEU A 104 -10.05 2.35 12.41
C LEU A 104 -9.02 3.47 12.62
N ALA A 105 -9.20 4.64 11.98
CA ALA A 105 -8.32 5.79 12.16
C ALA A 105 -8.24 6.22 13.63
N LYS A 106 -9.36 6.33 14.33
CA LYS A 106 -9.40 6.66 15.77
C LYS A 106 -8.70 5.59 16.65
N GLN A 107 -8.78 4.32 16.28
CA GLN A 107 -8.01 3.28 16.99
C GLN A 107 -6.51 3.42 16.75
N VAL A 108 -6.09 3.77 15.52
CA VAL A 108 -4.66 4.03 15.23
C VAL A 108 -4.18 5.24 16.02
N GLU A 109 -4.96 6.32 16.08
CA GLU A 109 -4.66 7.51 16.89
C GLU A 109 -4.51 7.17 18.38
N GLU A 110 -5.47 6.43 18.96
CA GLU A 110 -5.44 6.02 20.37
C GLU A 110 -4.18 5.22 20.71
N ASP A 111 -3.84 4.24 19.85
CA ASP A 111 -2.64 3.42 20.06
C ASP A 111 -1.35 4.23 19.75
N ALA A 112 -1.36 5.16 18.79
CA ALA A 112 -0.23 6.06 18.52
C ALA A 112 0.10 6.93 19.74
N VAL A 113 -0.90 7.53 20.36
CA VAL A 113 -0.76 8.30 21.61
C VAL A 113 -0.20 7.40 22.73
N LYS A 114 -0.80 6.22 22.91
CA LYS A 114 -0.41 5.26 23.96
C LYS A 114 1.05 4.83 23.85
N TYR A 115 1.52 4.57 22.65
CA TYR A 115 2.88 4.11 22.38
C TYR A 115 3.84 5.23 22.01
N GLN A 116 3.43 6.50 22.12
CA GLN A 116 4.25 7.68 21.82
C GLN A 116 4.89 7.63 20.43
N THR A 117 4.08 7.35 19.43
CA THR A 117 4.49 7.23 18.02
C THR A 117 3.51 8.00 17.12
N GLU A 118 3.88 8.09 15.86
CA GLU A 118 3.04 8.64 14.79
C GLU A 118 2.84 7.58 13.70
N ALA A 119 1.85 7.72 12.85
CA ALA A 119 1.58 6.79 11.77
C ALA A 119 1.36 7.51 10.44
N ASN A 120 2.10 7.10 9.41
CA ASN A 120 1.79 7.44 8.04
C ASN A 120 0.67 6.52 7.54
N ILE A 121 -0.35 7.09 6.93
CA ILE A 121 -1.53 6.36 6.49
C ILE A 121 -1.96 6.74 5.07
N LEU A 122 -2.56 5.76 4.38
CA LEU A 122 -3.36 5.99 3.18
C LEU A 122 -4.82 5.65 3.45
N ILE A 123 -5.71 6.35 2.79
CA ILE A 123 -7.14 6.05 2.82
C ILE A 123 -7.45 5.03 1.72
N GLU A 124 -8.04 3.90 2.12
CA GLU A 124 -8.46 2.86 1.18
C GLU A 124 -9.80 3.21 0.56
N VAL A 125 -9.83 3.27 -0.78
CA VAL A 125 -11.00 3.68 -1.58
C VAL A 125 -11.47 2.52 -2.45
N ASN A 126 -12.75 2.19 -2.39
CA ASN A 126 -13.41 1.20 -3.23
C ASN A 126 -13.91 1.88 -4.52
N VAL A 127 -13.02 2.15 -5.45
CA VAL A 127 -13.33 2.85 -6.70
C VAL A 127 -14.26 2.07 -7.65
N ALA A 128 -14.32 0.75 -7.50
CA ALA A 128 -15.17 -0.11 -8.34
C ALA A 128 -16.57 -0.34 -7.75
N ASN A 129 -16.84 0.18 -6.55
CA ASN A 129 -18.10 -0.02 -5.81
C ASN A 129 -18.50 -1.51 -5.70
N GLU A 130 -17.50 -2.38 -5.49
CA GLU A 130 -17.75 -3.81 -5.28
C GLU A 130 -18.12 -4.05 -3.81
N GLU A 131 -19.33 -4.54 -3.54
CA GLU A 131 -19.85 -4.79 -2.18
C GLU A 131 -18.98 -5.77 -1.36
N SER A 132 -18.23 -6.64 -2.01
CA SER A 132 -17.36 -7.63 -1.35
C SER A 132 -15.98 -7.10 -0.96
N LYS A 133 -15.63 -5.86 -1.33
CA LYS A 133 -14.32 -5.26 -1.05
C LYS A 133 -14.38 -4.24 0.08
N PHE A 134 -13.22 -4.10 0.74
CA PHE A 134 -12.99 -3.04 1.71
C PHE A 134 -12.76 -1.70 1.00
N GLY A 135 -12.75 -0.63 1.78
CA GLY A 135 -12.55 0.73 1.28
C GLY A 135 -13.83 1.57 1.33
N LEU A 136 -13.62 2.86 1.38
CA LEU A 136 -14.69 3.86 1.37
C LEU A 136 -15.27 4.05 -0.04
N GLU A 137 -16.54 4.37 -0.11
CA GLU A 137 -17.09 4.95 -1.32
C GLU A 137 -16.42 6.29 -1.64
N THR A 138 -16.20 6.57 -2.92
CA THR A 138 -15.51 7.77 -3.39
C THR A 138 -16.11 9.06 -2.82
N SER A 139 -17.44 9.11 -2.65
CA SER A 139 -18.20 10.25 -2.10
C SER A 139 -17.88 10.58 -0.63
N ASP A 140 -17.43 9.59 0.15
CA ASP A 140 -17.24 9.73 1.59
C ASP A 140 -15.80 10.06 1.97
N VAL A 141 -14.86 9.95 1.01
CA VAL A 141 -13.43 10.07 1.26
C VAL A 141 -13.05 11.46 1.80
N GLU A 142 -13.54 12.54 1.18
CA GLU A 142 -13.20 13.91 1.62
C GLU A 142 -13.67 14.18 3.04
N ALA A 143 -14.90 13.77 3.37
CA ALA A 143 -15.47 13.99 4.70
C ALA A 143 -14.66 13.25 5.77
N MET A 144 -14.26 11.98 5.50
CA MET A 144 -13.43 11.21 6.42
C MET A 144 -12.03 11.80 6.56
N ILE A 145 -11.40 12.26 5.49
CA ILE A 145 -10.07 12.91 5.54
C ILE A 145 -10.13 14.16 6.43
N ARG A 146 -11.15 14.99 6.28
CA ARG A 146 -11.35 16.21 7.11
C ARG A 146 -11.54 15.85 8.59
N GLU A 147 -12.28 14.79 8.89
CA GLU A 147 -12.48 14.32 10.28
C GLU A 147 -11.17 13.79 10.87
N ILE A 148 -10.42 12.95 10.14
CA ILE A 148 -9.11 12.44 10.59
C ILE A 148 -8.13 13.60 10.81
N ALA A 149 -8.00 14.53 9.87
CA ALA A 149 -7.10 15.67 9.99
C ALA A 149 -7.39 16.55 11.22
N LYS A 150 -8.67 16.62 11.65
CA LYS A 150 -9.09 17.38 12.82
C LYS A 150 -8.89 16.62 14.14
N GLU A 151 -9.19 15.31 14.15
CA GLU A 151 -9.32 14.53 15.39
C GLU A 151 -8.15 13.60 15.67
N CYS A 152 -7.27 13.35 14.69
CA CYS A 152 -6.18 12.40 14.78
C CYS A 152 -4.82 13.04 14.47
N PRO A 153 -4.28 13.88 15.37
CA PRO A 153 -3.07 14.67 15.10
C PRO A 153 -1.78 13.85 14.98
N HIS A 154 -1.76 12.58 15.43
CA HIS A 154 -0.61 11.67 15.28
C HIS A 154 -0.65 10.85 13.98
N LEU A 155 -1.69 11.06 13.15
CA LEU A 155 -1.82 10.39 11.86
C LEU A 155 -1.47 11.35 10.72
N HIS A 156 -0.54 10.94 9.86
CA HIS A 156 -0.17 11.69 8.66
C HIS A 156 -0.84 11.06 7.44
N ILE A 157 -1.84 11.73 6.88
CA ILE A 157 -2.48 11.28 5.65
C ILE A 157 -1.55 11.60 4.49
N CYS A 158 -1.00 10.55 3.86
CA CYS A 158 -0.01 10.67 2.77
C CYS A 158 -0.64 10.52 1.38
N GLY A 159 -1.87 10.03 1.28
CA GLY A 159 -2.52 9.80 0.01
C GLY A 159 -3.64 8.75 0.07
N LEU A 160 -3.87 8.11 -1.08
CA LEU A 160 -4.95 7.13 -1.27
C LEU A 160 -4.42 5.77 -1.70
N MET A 161 -5.20 4.73 -1.44
CA MET A 161 -4.94 3.37 -1.91
C MET A 161 -6.21 2.76 -2.50
N THR A 162 -6.05 1.94 -3.53
CA THR A 162 -7.13 1.08 -4.02
C THR A 162 -6.64 -0.29 -4.45
N ILE A 163 -7.56 -1.25 -4.41
CA ILE A 163 -7.40 -2.58 -5.01
C ILE A 163 -8.44 -2.68 -6.13
N ALA A 164 -7.98 -2.55 -7.37
CA ALA A 164 -8.84 -2.67 -8.54
C ALA A 164 -9.39 -4.09 -8.71
N PRO A 165 -10.48 -4.29 -9.48
CA PRO A 165 -10.99 -5.61 -9.81
C PRO A 165 -9.93 -6.52 -10.45
N PHE A 166 -10.10 -7.83 -10.25
CA PHE A 166 -9.32 -8.79 -11.03
C PHE A 166 -9.90 -8.85 -12.45
N VAL A 167 -9.08 -8.56 -13.45
CA VAL A 167 -9.45 -8.55 -14.86
C VAL A 167 -8.43 -9.33 -15.70
N ASP A 168 -8.86 -9.91 -16.82
CA ASP A 168 -7.96 -10.59 -17.73
C ASP A 168 -7.11 -9.59 -18.54
N ASN A 169 -7.73 -8.48 -18.99
CA ASN A 169 -7.03 -7.39 -19.66
C ASN A 169 -6.72 -6.25 -18.70
N PRO A 170 -5.44 -5.97 -18.38
CA PRO A 170 -5.04 -4.91 -17.47
C PRO A 170 -5.61 -3.52 -17.81
N GLU A 171 -5.83 -3.26 -19.10
CA GLU A 171 -6.40 -1.98 -19.58
C GLU A 171 -7.80 -1.70 -19.02
N ASP A 172 -8.56 -2.73 -18.68
CA ASP A 172 -9.91 -2.57 -18.13
C ASP A 172 -9.88 -1.89 -16.75
N ASN A 173 -8.74 -1.94 -16.05
CA ASN A 173 -8.55 -1.27 -14.76
C ASN A 173 -8.12 0.20 -14.88
N ARG A 174 -7.78 0.67 -16.08
CA ARG A 174 -7.34 2.06 -16.31
C ARG A 174 -8.33 3.10 -15.79
N ILE A 175 -9.62 2.84 -15.97
CA ILE A 175 -10.69 3.74 -15.51
C ILE A 175 -10.66 3.93 -13.99
N TYR A 176 -10.44 2.87 -13.22
CA TYR A 176 -10.38 2.91 -11.75
C TYR A 176 -9.15 3.63 -11.24
N PHE A 177 -7.99 3.42 -11.86
CA PHE A 177 -6.75 4.15 -11.51
C PHE A 177 -6.87 5.64 -11.81
N ARG A 178 -7.48 5.99 -12.94
CA ARG A 178 -7.76 7.38 -13.30
C ARG A 178 -8.73 8.04 -12.33
N GLU A 179 -9.76 7.33 -11.91
CA GLU A 179 -10.71 7.81 -10.90
C GLU A 179 -10.02 8.12 -9.57
N LEU A 180 -9.18 7.20 -9.06
CA LEU A 180 -8.41 7.44 -7.84
C LEU A 180 -7.47 8.65 -7.99
N LYS A 181 -6.81 8.78 -9.15
CA LYS A 181 -5.95 9.95 -9.44
C LYS A 181 -6.73 11.26 -9.43
N ASN A 182 -7.93 11.26 -10.04
CA ASN A 182 -8.78 12.45 -10.05
C ASN A 182 -9.29 12.81 -8.65
N LEU A 183 -9.67 11.81 -7.85
CA LEU A 183 -10.03 12.02 -6.45
C LEU A 183 -8.87 12.62 -5.65
N SER A 184 -7.66 12.07 -5.81
CA SER A 184 -6.46 12.59 -5.16
C SER A 184 -6.21 14.06 -5.52
N LYS A 185 -6.32 14.43 -6.80
CA LYS A 185 -6.19 15.84 -7.24
C LYS A 185 -7.28 16.73 -6.65
N HIS A 186 -8.51 16.24 -6.55
CA HIS A 186 -9.61 16.97 -5.93
C HIS A 186 -9.30 17.25 -4.47
N ILE A 187 -8.94 16.24 -3.68
CA ILE A 187 -8.59 16.39 -2.26
C ILE A 187 -7.40 17.35 -2.07
N ASP A 188 -6.37 17.21 -2.90
CA ASP A 188 -5.20 18.12 -2.86
C ASP A 188 -5.61 19.58 -3.08
N SER A 189 -6.53 19.84 -4.01
CA SER A 189 -7.08 21.18 -4.28
C SER A 189 -7.91 21.77 -3.13
N CYS A 190 -8.37 20.95 -2.20
CA CYS A 190 -9.08 21.41 -1.01
C CYS A 190 -8.16 22.03 0.06
N HIS A 191 -6.84 21.89 -0.08
CA HIS A 191 -5.83 22.43 0.84
C HIS A 191 -6.12 22.15 2.32
N ILE A 192 -6.51 20.90 2.64
CA ILE A 192 -6.82 20.50 4.01
C ILE A 192 -5.51 20.50 4.83
N PRO A 193 -5.41 21.26 5.94
CA PRO A 193 -4.19 21.34 6.74
C PRO A 193 -3.74 19.94 7.23
N GLY A 194 -2.44 19.65 7.12
CA GLY A 194 -1.86 18.38 7.56
C GLY A 194 -2.13 17.17 6.64
N VAL A 195 -2.79 17.39 5.50
CA VAL A 195 -3.09 16.34 4.51
C VAL A 195 -2.18 16.48 3.30
N SER A 196 -1.59 15.38 2.87
CA SER A 196 -0.81 15.27 1.65
C SER A 196 -1.44 14.22 0.73
N MET A 197 -1.48 14.50 -0.57
CA MET A 197 -1.95 13.57 -1.60
C MET A 197 -0.80 13.13 -2.52
N LYS A 198 0.40 12.99 -1.97
CA LYS A 198 1.60 12.61 -2.73
C LYS A 198 1.57 11.15 -3.15
N GLU A 199 1.03 10.26 -2.31
CA GLU A 199 1.08 8.84 -2.53
C GLU A 199 -0.21 8.31 -3.13
N LEU A 200 -0.07 7.51 -4.20
CA LEU A 200 -1.13 6.72 -4.81
C LEU A 200 -0.69 5.28 -4.89
N SER A 201 -1.17 4.46 -3.93
CA SER A 201 -0.91 3.04 -3.87
C SER A 201 -1.97 2.30 -4.69
N MET A 202 -1.62 1.93 -5.90
CA MET A 202 -2.50 1.23 -6.83
C MET A 202 -1.68 0.44 -7.85
N GLY A 203 -2.24 -0.66 -8.35
CA GLY A 203 -1.56 -1.58 -9.27
C GLY A 203 -0.85 -2.72 -8.55
N MET A 204 -1.10 -3.93 -9.06
CA MET A 204 -0.52 -5.19 -8.59
C MET A 204 0.13 -5.94 -9.76
N THR A 205 0.55 -7.18 -9.56
CA THR A 205 1.30 -7.99 -10.56
C THR A 205 0.73 -7.92 -11.98
N ASN A 206 -0.59 -7.89 -12.13
CA ASN A 206 -1.22 -7.93 -13.44
C ASN A 206 -1.35 -6.55 -14.13
N ASP A 207 -1.48 -5.47 -13.36
CA ASP A 207 -1.93 -4.17 -13.86
C ASP A 207 -1.06 -2.96 -13.42
N TYR A 208 0.09 -3.21 -12.75
CA TYR A 208 0.93 -2.11 -12.24
C TYR A 208 1.46 -1.19 -13.34
N GLU A 209 1.69 -1.68 -14.57
CA GLU A 209 2.14 -0.85 -15.69
C GLU A 209 1.07 0.20 -16.04
N VAL A 210 -0.19 -0.24 -16.16
CA VAL A 210 -1.34 0.66 -16.41
C VAL A 210 -1.53 1.63 -15.24
N ALA A 211 -1.38 1.16 -14.00
CA ALA A 211 -1.45 2.02 -12.83
C ALA A 211 -0.37 3.12 -12.82
N ILE A 212 0.86 2.80 -13.22
CA ILE A 212 1.95 3.78 -13.35
C ILE A 212 1.60 4.83 -14.39
N GLU A 213 1.08 4.43 -15.54
CA GLU A 213 0.66 5.36 -16.60
C GLU A 213 -0.47 6.31 -16.13
N GLU A 214 -1.33 5.86 -15.21
CA GLU A 214 -2.38 6.70 -14.60
C GLU A 214 -1.90 7.44 -13.33
N GLY A 215 -0.61 7.34 -12.97
CA GLY A 215 -0.01 8.14 -11.92
C GLY A 215 0.20 7.47 -10.58
N ALA A 216 0.24 6.13 -10.52
CA ALA A 216 0.64 5.42 -9.30
C ALA A 216 2.03 5.87 -8.84
N THR A 217 2.20 6.09 -7.54
CA THR A 217 3.51 6.34 -6.91
C THR A 217 4.01 5.12 -6.15
N ILE A 218 3.09 4.20 -5.81
CA ILE A 218 3.40 2.93 -5.16
C ILE A 218 2.69 1.81 -5.91
N VAL A 219 3.45 0.79 -6.31
CA VAL A 219 2.94 -0.45 -6.89
C VAL A 219 3.28 -1.64 -6.02
N ARG A 220 2.41 -2.65 -5.96
CA ARG A 220 2.50 -3.79 -5.03
C ARG A 220 2.59 -5.10 -5.82
N VAL A 221 3.79 -5.66 -5.95
CA VAL A 221 4.03 -6.84 -6.77
C VAL A 221 4.40 -8.04 -5.89
N GLY A 222 3.60 -9.09 -5.96
CA GLY A 222 3.82 -10.35 -5.21
C GLY A 222 4.22 -11.50 -6.12
N THR A 223 3.26 -12.09 -6.82
CA THR A 223 3.49 -13.26 -7.69
C THR A 223 4.47 -13.00 -8.82
N GLY A 224 4.55 -11.76 -9.29
CA GLY A 224 5.55 -11.35 -10.29
C GLY A 224 6.99 -11.40 -9.79
N ILE A 225 7.21 -11.35 -8.47
CA ILE A 225 8.54 -11.43 -7.83
C ILE A 225 8.78 -12.82 -7.25
N PHE A 226 7.88 -13.28 -6.37
CA PHE A 226 8.07 -14.47 -5.56
C PHE A 226 7.44 -15.73 -6.15
N GLY A 227 6.81 -15.65 -7.33
CA GLY A 227 6.10 -16.77 -7.93
C GLY A 227 4.76 -17.10 -7.23
N ASN A 228 4.08 -18.10 -7.76
CA ASN A 228 2.80 -18.56 -7.21
C ASN A 228 2.94 -19.08 -5.78
N ARG A 229 1.85 -19.02 -5.01
CA ARG A 229 1.80 -19.60 -3.68
C ARG A 229 1.88 -21.11 -3.76
N ILE A 230 2.83 -21.70 -3.05
CA ILE A 230 2.84 -23.15 -2.82
C ILE A 230 1.87 -23.37 -1.64
N TYR A 231 0.64 -23.77 -1.95
CA TYR A 231 -0.23 -24.33 -0.91
C TYR A 231 0.33 -25.72 -0.57
N SER A 232 1.13 -25.82 0.49
CA SER A 232 1.39 -27.11 1.10
C SER A 232 0.04 -27.63 1.60
N ASN A 233 -0.50 -28.64 0.91
CA ASN A 233 -1.60 -29.43 1.43
C ASN A 233 -1.08 -30.12 2.71
N ILE A 234 -1.30 -29.47 3.84
CA ILE A 234 -1.19 -30.14 5.14
C ILE A 234 -2.48 -30.96 5.23
N GLN A 235 -2.34 -32.27 4.95
CA GLN A 235 -3.33 -33.29 5.29
C GLN A 235 -3.43 -33.44 6.80
#